data_c7e89acf338c36f31de1af23c18b7fb5
#
_entry.id   c7e89acf338c36f31de1af23c18b7fb5
#
_cell.length_a   1.000
_cell.length_b   1.000
_cell.length_c   1.000
_cell.angle_alpha   90.00
_cell.angle_beta   90.00
_cell.angle_gamma   90.00
#
_symmetry.space_group_name_H-M   'P 1'
#
loop_
_entity.id
_entity.type
_entity.pdbx_description
1 polymer ?
#
loop_
_entity_poly.entity_id
_entity_poly.type
_entity_poly.pdbx_seq_one_letter_code
_entity_poly.pdbx_strand_id
1 'polypeptide(L)'
;QLPEVGSGSSDDGFRRIALIGRPNVGKSSLLNVLAGESRVIVDAQAGTTRDPVDELITIGESTYRFIDTAGIRKKSHQDSGTDYYASLRTISALERSELAVVLFDASIPITEQDLRILTTAEELGRAVVIVLNKWDLLDEDRRDLLDKELDRNLDRYPWVQRVNLSALTGWHRDRLAPAIRSALRNWERRIPTSKLNSFLGALVSANPPPVRGGKQPKIKFATQAG
;
A
#
# COMPACT_ATOMS: atom_id res chain seq x y z
N GLN A 1 -10.54 -23.43 -11.16
CA GLN A 1 -10.85 -22.91 -9.81
C GLN A 1 -9.85 -21.81 -9.55
N LEU A 2 -10.32 -20.55 -9.49
CA LEU A 2 -9.52 -19.42 -9.02
C LEU A 2 -9.34 -19.60 -7.51
N PRO A 3 -8.15 -19.30 -6.94
CA PRO A 3 -7.97 -19.30 -5.50
C PRO A 3 -8.93 -18.27 -4.89
N GLU A 4 -9.67 -18.67 -3.87
CA GLU A 4 -10.44 -17.74 -3.05
C GLU A 4 -9.45 -16.75 -2.43
N VAL A 5 -9.53 -15.49 -2.84
CA VAL A 5 -8.88 -14.40 -2.14
C VAL A 5 -9.63 -14.25 -0.83
N GLY A 6 -9.10 -14.90 0.21
CA GLY A 6 -9.68 -14.83 1.53
C GLY A 6 -9.78 -13.39 1.98
N SER A 7 -10.99 -12.94 2.24
CA SER A 7 -11.26 -11.77 3.07
C SER A 7 -10.79 -12.11 4.50
N GLY A 8 -9.48 -12.03 4.70
CA GLY A 8 -8.87 -12.27 6.00
C GLY A 8 -9.20 -11.12 6.94
N SER A 9 -10.45 -11.04 7.42
CA SER A 9 -10.71 -10.31 8.64
C SER A 9 -9.86 -10.97 9.73
N SER A 10 -8.94 -10.22 10.33
CA SER A 10 -8.24 -10.68 11.52
C SER A 10 -9.30 -11.04 12.57
N ASP A 11 -9.10 -12.15 13.29
CA ASP A 11 -9.98 -12.62 14.39
C ASP A 11 -10.17 -11.56 15.51
N ASP A 12 -9.41 -10.46 15.45
CA ASP A 12 -9.40 -9.37 16.44
C ASP A 12 -9.96 -8.02 15.92
N GLY A 13 -10.48 -7.96 14.70
CA GLY A 13 -11.18 -6.80 14.14
C GLY A 13 -10.29 -5.62 13.71
N PHE A 14 -8.96 -5.69 13.83
CA PHE A 14 -8.06 -4.62 13.39
C PHE A 14 -7.64 -4.79 11.92
N ARG A 15 -7.67 -3.69 11.15
CA ARG A 15 -7.16 -3.65 9.78
C ARG A 15 -5.65 -3.80 9.76
N ARG A 16 -5.13 -4.64 8.86
CA ARG A 16 -3.71 -4.96 8.76
C ARG A 16 -3.02 -4.10 7.71
N ILE A 17 -1.92 -3.46 8.11
CA ILE A 17 -1.14 -2.56 7.27
C ILE A 17 0.30 -3.09 7.15
N ALA A 18 0.80 -3.18 5.91
CA ALA A 18 2.21 -3.37 5.63
C ALA A 18 2.89 -2.02 5.36
N LEU A 19 3.98 -1.74 6.07
CA LEU A 19 4.82 -0.57 5.82
C LEU A 19 6.03 -1.02 4.99
N ILE A 20 6.06 -0.66 3.72
CA ILE A 20 7.02 -1.16 2.75
C ILE A 20 7.75 -0.03 2.01
N GLY A 21 8.85 -0.35 1.37
CA GLY A 21 9.69 0.60 0.64
C GLY A 21 11.15 0.15 0.67
N ARG A 22 12.00 0.79 -0.13
CA ARG A 22 13.44 0.52 -0.17
C ARG A 22 14.12 0.69 1.19
N PRO A 23 15.35 0.17 1.39
CA PRO A 23 16.18 0.55 2.52
C PRO A 23 16.34 2.08 2.63
N ASN A 24 16.44 2.59 3.84
CA ASN A 24 16.74 3.99 4.16
C ASN A 24 15.71 5.05 3.71
N VAL A 25 14.53 4.67 3.21
CA VAL A 25 13.44 5.63 2.90
C VAL A 25 12.72 6.17 4.13
N GLY A 26 13.04 5.67 5.34
CA GLY A 26 12.50 6.16 6.61
C GLY A 26 11.37 5.34 7.21
N LYS A 27 11.22 4.05 6.85
CA LYS A 27 10.19 3.16 7.43
C LYS A 27 10.25 3.09 8.96
N SER A 28 11.44 2.84 9.51
CA SER A 28 11.62 2.76 10.97
C SER A 28 11.34 4.10 11.66
N SER A 29 11.73 5.22 11.04
CA SER A 29 11.44 6.55 11.56
C SER A 29 9.95 6.81 11.59
N LEU A 30 9.24 6.52 10.50
CA LEU A 30 7.78 6.70 10.45
C LEU A 30 7.09 5.80 11.48
N LEU A 31 7.46 4.52 11.56
CA LEU A 31 6.90 3.59 12.54
C LEU A 31 7.09 4.09 13.97
N ASN A 32 8.30 4.60 14.31
CA ASN A 32 8.60 5.12 15.63
C ASN A 32 7.78 6.38 15.97
N VAL A 33 7.61 7.29 15.02
CA VAL A 33 6.79 8.48 15.21
C VAL A 33 5.32 8.11 15.42
N LEU A 34 4.78 7.18 14.64
CA LEU A 34 3.41 6.70 14.78
C LEU A 34 3.21 5.94 16.11
N ALA A 35 4.16 5.10 16.52
CA ALA A 35 4.10 4.35 17.77
C ALA A 35 4.35 5.21 19.02
N GLY A 36 5.12 6.28 18.90
CA GLY A 36 5.48 7.14 20.03
C GLY A 36 4.32 7.91 20.64
N GLU A 37 3.27 8.17 19.88
CA GLU A 37 2.09 8.95 20.33
C GLU A 37 0.92 8.09 20.80
N SER A 38 0.85 6.83 20.41
CA SER A 38 -0.35 6.02 20.67
C SER A 38 -0.06 4.53 20.61
N ARG A 39 0.91 4.06 21.39
CA ARG A 39 1.01 2.64 21.68
C ARG A 39 -0.18 2.19 22.51
N VAL A 40 -1.13 1.54 21.90
CA VAL A 40 -2.10 0.76 22.65
C VAL A 40 -1.37 -0.49 23.16
N ILE A 41 -0.94 -0.48 24.43
CA ILE A 41 -0.59 -1.72 25.13
C ILE A 41 -1.93 -2.45 25.33
N VAL A 42 -2.32 -3.24 24.34
CA VAL A 42 -3.43 -4.15 24.52
C VAL A 42 -2.90 -5.27 25.41
N ASP A 43 -3.35 -5.29 26.66
CA ASP A 43 -3.11 -6.39 27.61
C ASP A 43 -3.31 -7.72 26.89
N ALA A 44 -2.35 -8.60 27.04
CA ALA A 44 -2.36 -9.94 26.45
C ALA A 44 -3.49 -10.76 27.07
N GLN A 45 -4.71 -10.68 26.53
CA GLN A 45 -5.67 -11.74 26.78
C GLN A 45 -5.10 -13.04 26.21
N ALA A 46 -4.81 -13.97 27.11
CA ALA A 46 -4.32 -15.30 26.80
C ALA A 46 -5.35 -16.00 25.89
N GLY A 47 -4.94 -16.32 24.65
CA GLY A 47 -5.77 -17.10 23.73
C GLY A 47 -5.76 -16.68 22.26
N THR A 48 -5.20 -15.52 21.90
CA THR A 48 -5.05 -15.17 20.49
C THR A 48 -3.62 -15.44 20.03
N THR A 49 -3.46 -16.20 18.95
CA THR A 49 -2.17 -16.47 18.28
C THR A 49 -1.63 -15.14 17.75
N ARG A 50 -0.86 -14.41 18.57
CA ARG A 50 -0.18 -13.18 18.16
C ARG A 50 1.17 -13.56 17.62
N ASP A 51 1.42 -13.23 16.36
CA ASP A 51 2.77 -13.14 15.87
C ASP A 51 3.50 -12.06 16.69
N PRO A 52 4.60 -12.36 17.39
CA PRO A 52 5.32 -11.39 18.25
C PRO A 52 5.97 -10.26 17.45
N VAL A 53 5.70 -10.17 16.18
CA VAL A 53 6.31 -9.31 15.15
C VAL A 53 5.40 -8.16 14.74
N ASP A 54 4.11 -8.20 15.09
CA ASP A 54 3.11 -7.21 14.69
C ASP A 54 2.82 -6.21 15.82
N GLU A 55 2.58 -4.94 15.49
CA GLU A 55 2.28 -3.88 16.47
C GLU A 55 0.92 -3.24 16.20
N LEU A 56 0.16 -2.96 17.27
CA LEU A 56 -1.06 -2.13 17.20
C LEU A 56 -0.69 -0.67 17.39
N ILE A 57 -1.04 0.15 16.41
CA ILE A 57 -0.75 1.59 16.39
C ILE A 57 -2.03 2.35 16.07
N THR A 58 -2.35 3.33 16.90
CA THR A 58 -3.47 4.24 16.66
C THR A 58 -3.01 5.43 15.81
N ILE A 59 -3.70 5.67 14.69
CA ILE A 59 -3.45 6.81 13.81
C ILE A 59 -4.77 7.60 13.69
N GLY A 60 -4.80 8.79 14.25
CA GLY A 60 -6.05 9.54 14.42
C GLY A 60 -7.02 8.80 15.36
N GLU A 61 -8.23 8.52 14.89
CA GLU A 61 -9.28 7.84 15.67
C GLU A 61 -9.32 6.31 15.47
N SER A 62 -8.42 5.75 14.67
CA SER A 62 -8.46 4.34 14.29
C SER A 62 -7.18 3.61 14.65
N THR A 63 -7.35 2.38 15.19
CA THR A 63 -6.22 1.51 15.50
C THR A 63 -6.03 0.49 14.38
N TYR A 64 -4.78 0.31 13.97
CA TYR A 64 -4.36 -0.57 12.90
C TYR A 64 -3.29 -1.56 13.39
N ARG A 65 -3.27 -2.75 12.80
CA ARG A 65 -2.21 -3.74 13.02
C ARG A 65 -1.14 -3.58 11.95
N PHE A 66 0.05 -3.14 12.34
CA PHE A 66 1.22 -3.07 11.46
C PHE A 66 1.93 -4.42 11.44
N ILE A 67 2.07 -5.00 10.23
CA ILE A 67 2.61 -6.34 10.00
C ILE A 67 4.14 -6.27 9.87
N ASP A 68 4.85 -7.26 10.42
CA ASP A 68 6.31 -7.43 10.38
C ASP A 68 7.13 -6.21 10.87
N THR A 69 6.69 -5.55 11.92
CA THR A 69 7.37 -4.38 12.47
C THR A 69 8.75 -4.69 13.04
N ALA A 70 8.98 -5.90 13.55
CA ALA A 70 10.31 -6.33 14.03
C ALA A 70 11.34 -6.39 12.91
N GLY A 71 10.95 -6.79 11.70
CA GLY A 71 11.79 -6.73 10.50
C GLY A 71 12.20 -5.30 10.14
N ILE A 72 11.31 -4.33 10.35
CA ILE A 72 11.57 -2.91 10.11
C ILE A 72 12.55 -2.35 11.16
N ARG A 73 12.43 -2.74 12.44
CA ARG A 73 13.27 -2.25 13.54
C ARG A 73 14.68 -2.85 13.54
N LYS A 74 14.80 -4.17 13.25
CA LYS A 74 16.10 -4.85 13.24
C LYS A 74 17.03 -4.36 12.13
N LYS A 75 16.49 -3.95 10.97
CA LYS A 75 17.29 -3.42 9.85
C LYS A 75 17.94 -2.06 10.11
N SER A 76 17.56 -1.32 11.15
CA SER A 76 18.27 -0.08 11.53
C SER A 76 19.70 -0.34 12.02
N HIS A 77 20.09 -1.59 12.26
CA HIS A 77 21.38 -1.96 12.82
C HIS A 77 22.26 -2.89 11.98
N GLN A 78 21.76 -3.46 10.87
CA GLN A 78 22.57 -4.38 10.03
C GLN A 78 22.15 -4.31 8.56
N ASP A 79 22.88 -3.55 7.77
CA ASP A 79 22.84 -3.56 6.30
C ASP A 79 23.68 -4.71 5.74
N SER A 80 23.16 -5.94 5.68
CA SER A 80 23.79 -7.00 4.86
C SER A 80 22.89 -8.23 4.65
N GLY A 81 21.63 -8.03 4.27
CA GLY A 81 20.82 -9.12 3.75
C GLY A 81 20.65 -8.93 2.23
N THR A 82 20.94 -9.97 1.45
CA THR A 82 20.74 -9.94 -0.01
C THR A 82 19.35 -9.43 -0.36
N ASP A 83 19.21 -8.62 -1.42
CA ASP A 83 17.95 -8.04 -1.93
C ASP A 83 16.82 -9.07 -2.09
N TYR A 84 17.18 -10.34 -2.30
CA TYR A 84 16.27 -11.47 -2.39
C TYR A 84 15.44 -11.69 -1.11
N TYR A 85 16.08 -11.74 0.07
CA TYR A 85 15.36 -11.92 1.35
C TYR A 85 14.52 -10.70 1.72
N ALA A 86 14.94 -9.51 1.30
CA ALA A 86 14.17 -8.29 1.48
C ALA A 86 12.88 -8.30 0.66
N SER A 87 12.93 -8.79 -0.58
CA SER A 87 11.74 -8.94 -1.44
C SER A 87 10.78 -10.00 -0.92
N LEU A 88 11.26 -11.17 -0.48
CA LEU A 88 10.40 -12.22 0.10
C LEU A 88 9.64 -11.72 1.34
N ARG A 89 10.30 -10.97 2.23
CA ARG A 89 9.63 -10.37 3.40
C ARG A 89 8.58 -9.35 3.01
N THR A 90 8.87 -8.52 2.00
CA THR A 90 7.91 -7.55 1.48
C THR A 90 6.66 -8.26 0.94
N ILE A 91 6.82 -9.32 0.16
CA ILE A 91 5.72 -10.14 -0.35
C ILE A 91 4.93 -10.75 0.81
N SER A 92 5.60 -11.41 1.76
CA SER A 92 4.92 -12.02 2.93
C SER A 92 4.15 -11.00 3.77
N ALA A 93 4.70 -9.80 3.99
CA ALA A 93 4.00 -8.73 4.70
C ALA A 93 2.77 -8.25 3.91
N LEU A 94 2.90 -8.11 2.60
CA LEU A 94 1.79 -7.74 1.72
C LEU A 94 0.69 -8.79 1.70
N GLU A 95 1.02 -10.08 1.62
CA GLU A 95 0.05 -11.18 1.63
C GLU A 95 -0.81 -11.20 2.90
N ARG A 96 -0.22 -10.81 4.04
CA ARG A 96 -0.88 -10.75 5.35
C ARG A 96 -1.58 -9.43 5.62
N SER A 97 -1.48 -8.43 4.75
CA SER A 97 -2.05 -7.10 4.92
C SER A 97 -3.25 -6.85 4.02
N GLU A 98 -4.06 -5.86 4.36
CA GLU A 98 -5.17 -5.33 3.55
C GLU A 98 -4.75 -4.05 2.83
N LEU A 99 -3.81 -3.30 3.43
CA LEU A 99 -3.30 -2.04 2.91
C LEU A 99 -1.77 -2.01 2.97
N ALA A 100 -1.18 -1.52 1.89
CA ALA A 100 0.24 -1.20 1.80
C ALA A 100 0.45 0.31 1.91
N VAL A 101 1.25 0.74 2.90
CA VAL A 101 1.84 2.07 2.95
C VAL A 101 3.22 1.98 2.30
N VAL A 102 3.33 2.49 1.07
CA VAL A 102 4.55 2.43 0.26
C VAL A 102 5.33 3.73 0.44
N LEU A 103 6.50 3.65 1.08
CA LEU A 103 7.35 4.81 1.32
C LEU A 103 8.35 5.02 0.18
N PHE A 104 8.37 6.25 -0.34
CA PHE A 104 9.39 6.78 -1.24
C PHE A 104 10.22 7.83 -0.50
N ASP A 105 11.49 7.91 -0.81
CA ASP A 105 12.37 9.00 -0.41
C ASP A 105 12.22 10.14 -1.42
N ALA A 106 11.53 11.21 -1.03
CA ALA A 106 11.24 12.32 -1.94
C ALA A 106 12.48 13.17 -2.27
N SER A 107 13.55 13.07 -1.46
CA SER A 107 14.79 13.83 -1.66
C SER A 107 15.66 13.33 -2.82
N ILE A 108 15.38 12.12 -3.33
CA ILE A 108 16.10 11.50 -4.44
C ILE A 108 15.14 11.06 -5.54
N PRO A 109 15.61 10.84 -6.78
CA PRO A 109 14.76 10.36 -7.87
C PRO A 109 14.03 9.05 -7.55
N ILE A 110 12.78 8.93 -8.05
CA ILE A 110 12.02 7.69 -8.00
C ILE A 110 12.73 6.63 -8.84
N THR A 111 12.99 5.47 -8.24
CA THR A 111 13.75 4.38 -8.87
C THR A 111 12.83 3.26 -9.35
N GLU A 112 13.36 2.40 -10.24
CA GLU A 112 12.66 1.18 -10.66
C GLU A 112 12.31 0.26 -9.47
N GLN A 113 13.13 0.24 -8.41
CA GLN A 113 12.85 -0.57 -7.23
C GLN A 113 11.64 -0.03 -6.44
N ASP A 114 11.46 1.30 -6.37
CA ASP A 114 10.27 1.91 -5.77
C ASP A 114 9.02 1.50 -6.56
N LEU A 115 9.10 1.56 -7.89
CA LEU A 115 7.99 1.20 -8.77
C LEU A 115 7.67 -0.31 -8.71
N ARG A 116 8.67 -1.17 -8.62
CA ARG A 116 8.47 -2.62 -8.45
C ARG A 116 7.72 -2.94 -7.15
N ILE A 117 8.10 -2.30 -6.03
CA ILE A 117 7.42 -2.48 -4.74
C ILE A 117 5.94 -2.06 -4.85
N LEU A 118 5.67 -0.92 -5.50
CA LEU A 118 4.32 -0.43 -5.73
C LEU A 118 3.51 -1.41 -6.60
N THR A 119 4.08 -1.86 -7.72
CA THR A 119 3.45 -2.83 -8.62
C THR A 119 3.14 -4.15 -7.91
N THR A 120 4.06 -4.65 -7.06
CA THR A 120 3.82 -5.87 -6.27
C THR A 120 2.62 -5.71 -5.32
N ALA A 121 2.46 -4.55 -4.68
CA ALA A 121 1.31 -4.29 -3.82
C ALA A 121 -0.01 -4.26 -4.61
N GLU A 122 0.01 -3.68 -5.82
CA GLU A 122 -1.14 -3.67 -6.75
C GLU A 122 -1.49 -5.09 -7.22
N GLU A 123 -0.52 -5.86 -7.69
CA GLU A 123 -0.70 -7.23 -8.20
C GLU A 123 -1.26 -8.18 -7.13
N LEU A 124 -0.90 -7.96 -5.87
CA LEU A 124 -1.46 -8.69 -4.73
C LEU A 124 -2.84 -8.16 -4.30
N GLY A 125 -3.39 -7.17 -5.03
CA GLY A 125 -4.74 -6.63 -4.80
C GLY A 125 -4.89 -5.87 -3.48
N ARG A 126 -3.83 -5.24 -2.96
CA ARG A 126 -3.88 -4.48 -1.70
C ARG A 126 -4.37 -3.05 -1.93
N ALA A 127 -5.04 -2.49 -0.93
CA ALA A 127 -5.22 -1.05 -0.90
C ALA A 127 -3.84 -0.38 -0.80
N VAL A 128 -3.64 0.77 -1.46
CA VAL A 128 -2.33 1.41 -1.50
C VAL A 128 -2.41 2.88 -1.11
N VAL A 129 -1.45 3.30 -0.28
CA VAL A 129 -1.15 4.70 0.01
C VAL A 129 0.34 4.91 -0.27
N ILE A 130 0.69 5.90 -1.09
CA ILE A 130 2.07 6.31 -1.32
C ILE A 130 2.42 7.42 -0.33
N VAL A 131 3.53 7.26 0.37
CA VAL A 131 4.10 8.28 1.27
C VAL A 131 5.39 8.80 0.65
N LEU A 132 5.41 10.08 0.32
CA LEU A 132 6.59 10.82 -0.11
C LEU A 132 7.25 11.39 1.15
N ASN A 133 8.20 10.62 1.69
CA ASN A 133 8.89 10.94 2.94
C ASN A 133 10.12 11.81 2.72
N LYS A 134 10.66 12.37 3.81
CA LYS A 134 11.79 13.30 3.85
C LYS A 134 11.50 14.63 3.16
N TRP A 135 10.25 15.08 3.23
CA TRP A 135 9.81 16.34 2.62
C TRP A 135 10.55 17.56 3.14
N ASP A 136 11.09 17.47 4.35
CA ASP A 136 11.95 18.47 5.00
C ASP A 136 13.28 18.72 4.29
N LEU A 137 13.72 17.78 3.44
CA LEU A 137 14.98 17.90 2.69
C LEU A 137 14.79 18.49 1.28
N LEU A 138 13.56 18.78 0.85
CA LEU A 138 13.29 19.26 -0.50
C LEU A 138 13.38 20.78 -0.58
N ASP A 139 14.26 21.27 -1.47
CA ASP A 139 14.22 22.62 -2.02
C ASP A 139 13.16 22.74 -3.14
N GLU A 140 13.02 23.91 -3.73
CA GLU A 140 12.04 24.20 -4.78
C GLU A 140 12.35 23.41 -6.06
N ASP A 141 13.60 23.37 -6.47
CA ASP A 141 14.06 22.65 -7.68
C ASP A 141 13.75 21.16 -7.56
N ARG A 142 14.01 20.55 -6.38
CA ARG A 142 13.70 19.12 -6.17
C ARG A 142 12.20 18.84 -6.17
N ARG A 143 11.38 19.77 -5.66
CA ARG A 143 9.90 19.62 -5.72
C ARG A 143 9.39 19.62 -7.15
N ASP A 144 9.86 20.54 -7.97
CA ASP A 144 9.49 20.62 -9.40
C ASP A 144 9.90 19.36 -10.18
N LEU A 145 11.08 18.82 -9.87
CA LEU A 145 11.54 17.56 -10.46
C LEU A 145 10.69 16.38 -10.01
N LEU A 146 10.36 16.33 -8.71
CA LEU A 146 9.53 15.26 -8.15
C LEU A 146 8.13 15.25 -8.77
N ASP A 147 7.52 16.42 -8.98
CA ASP A 147 6.20 16.49 -9.62
C ASP A 147 6.24 15.91 -11.04
N LYS A 148 7.26 16.23 -11.83
CA LYS A 148 7.47 15.64 -13.16
C LYS A 148 7.71 14.12 -13.11
N GLU A 149 8.45 13.64 -12.10
CA GLU A 149 8.68 12.21 -11.88
C GLU A 149 7.37 11.49 -11.51
N LEU A 150 6.55 12.09 -10.65
CA LEU A 150 5.26 11.55 -10.23
C LEU A 150 4.30 11.45 -11.42
N ASP A 151 4.21 12.49 -12.24
CA ASP A 151 3.37 12.49 -13.44
C ASP A 151 3.79 11.40 -14.43
N ARG A 152 5.10 11.25 -14.66
CA ARG A 152 5.62 10.24 -15.60
C ARG A 152 5.48 8.81 -15.08
N ASN A 153 5.75 8.57 -13.79
CA ASN A 153 5.86 7.21 -13.24
C ASN A 153 4.57 6.71 -12.60
N LEU A 154 3.69 7.62 -12.15
CA LEU A 154 2.46 7.27 -11.42
C LEU A 154 1.17 7.63 -12.18
N ASP A 155 1.26 7.98 -13.46
CA ASP A 155 0.10 8.26 -14.32
C ASP A 155 -0.89 7.08 -14.37
N ARG A 156 -0.38 5.86 -14.34
CA ARG A 156 -1.19 4.62 -14.28
C ARG A 156 -1.87 4.37 -12.92
N TYR A 157 -1.55 5.17 -11.89
CA TYR A 157 -2.08 5.05 -10.53
C TYR A 157 -2.86 6.30 -10.06
N PRO A 158 -3.79 6.87 -10.85
CA PRO A 158 -4.48 8.10 -10.48
C PRO A 158 -5.39 7.94 -9.26
N TRP A 159 -5.73 6.70 -8.90
CA TRP A 159 -6.60 6.33 -7.78
C TRP A 159 -5.84 6.20 -6.45
N VAL A 160 -4.50 6.15 -6.48
CA VAL A 160 -3.69 5.98 -5.27
C VAL A 160 -3.58 7.30 -4.50
N GLN A 161 -3.86 7.24 -3.19
CA GLN A 161 -3.67 8.39 -2.30
C GLN A 161 -2.19 8.66 -2.10
N ARG A 162 -1.79 9.92 -2.22
CA ARG A 162 -0.40 10.38 -1.99
C ARG A 162 -0.36 11.29 -0.79
N VAL A 163 0.61 11.09 0.10
CA VAL A 163 0.83 11.88 1.31
C VAL A 163 2.29 12.36 1.34
N ASN A 164 2.48 13.66 1.31
CA ASN A 164 3.79 14.28 1.52
C ASN A 164 3.97 14.48 3.03
N LEU A 165 5.03 13.93 3.62
CA LEU A 165 5.32 14.08 5.04
C LEU A 165 6.82 14.02 5.32
N SER A 166 7.19 14.40 6.54
CA SER A 166 8.51 14.13 7.10
C SER A 166 8.37 13.25 8.35
N ALA A 167 8.86 12.03 8.27
CA ALA A 167 8.93 11.14 9.43
C ALA A 167 9.92 11.64 10.50
N LEU A 168 10.88 12.50 10.14
CA LEU A 168 11.85 13.07 11.07
C LEU A 168 11.22 14.19 11.91
N THR A 169 10.54 15.12 11.26
CA THR A 169 9.98 16.33 11.91
C THR A 169 8.53 16.14 12.37
N GLY A 170 7.84 15.09 11.91
CA GLY A 170 6.42 14.86 12.12
C GLY A 170 5.52 15.74 11.22
N TRP A 171 6.09 16.50 10.29
CA TRP A 171 5.33 17.37 9.41
C TRP A 171 4.34 16.57 8.55
N HIS A 172 3.08 16.97 8.52
CA HIS A 172 1.96 16.41 7.78
C HIS A 172 1.65 14.92 8.06
N ARG A 173 2.11 14.35 9.17
CA ARG A 173 1.77 12.98 9.58
C ARG A 173 0.27 12.78 9.81
N ASP A 174 -0.44 13.84 10.20
CA ASP A 174 -1.90 13.88 10.39
C ASP A 174 -2.66 13.53 9.10
N ARG A 175 -2.06 13.75 7.93
CA ARG A 175 -2.63 13.42 6.62
C ARG A 175 -2.64 11.92 6.33
N LEU A 176 -1.88 11.12 7.07
CA LEU A 176 -1.81 9.68 6.85
C LEU A 176 -3.12 8.97 7.22
N ALA A 177 -3.74 9.32 8.34
CA ALA A 177 -5.00 8.72 8.80
C ALA A 177 -6.15 8.88 7.76
N PRO A 178 -6.46 10.06 7.25
CA PRO A 178 -7.50 10.21 6.23
C PRO A 178 -7.16 9.49 4.92
N ALA A 179 -5.88 9.43 4.52
CA ALA A 179 -5.44 8.71 3.32
C ALA A 179 -5.66 7.20 3.46
N ILE A 180 -5.29 6.61 4.59
CA ILE A 180 -5.52 5.19 4.89
C ILE A 180 -7.01 4.88 4.86
N ARG A 181 -7.85 5.66 5.55
CA ARG A 181 -9.32 5.45 5.56
C ARG A 181 -9.92 5.55 4.15
N SER A 182 -9.45 6.50 3.35
CA SER A 182 -9.91 6.68 1.97
C SER A 182 -9.51 5.48 1.09
N ALA A 183 -8.27 5.02 1.19
CA ALA A 183 -7.77 3.89 0.43
C ALA A 183 -8.52 2.59 0.77
N LEU A 184 -8.72 2.29 2.06
CA LEU A 184 -9.47 1.12 2.50
C LEU A 184 -10.93 1.16 2.04
N ARG A 185 -11.61 2.29 2.18
CA ARG A 185 -13.00 2.47 1.71
C ARG A 185 -13.14 2.25 0.21
N ASN A 186 -12.18 2.74 -0.58
CA ASN A 186 -12.18 2.55 -2.03
C ASN A 186 -11.90 1.09 -2.40
N TRP A 187 -11.02 0.44 -1.68
CA TRP A 187 -10.65 -0.97 -1.87
C TRP A 187 -11.83 -1.92 -1.56
N GLU A 188 -12.62 -1.61 -0.54
CA GLU A 188 -13.80 -2.39 -0.15
C GLU A 188 -15.01 -2.15 -1.05
N ARG A 189 -14.93 -1.14 -1.92
CA ARG A 189 -16.08 -0.73 -2.73
C ARG A 189 -16.50 -1.82 -3.69
N ARG A 190 -17.73 -2.32 -3.54
CA ARG A 190 -18.35 -3.25 -4.47
C ARG A 190 -19.10 -2.50 -5.56
N ILE A 191 -18.82 -2.86 -6.81
CA ILE A 191 -19.52 -2.35 -7.99
C ILE A 191 -20.64 -3.32 -8.33
N PRO A 192 -21.92 -2.87 -8.37
CA PRO A 192 -23.02 -3.73 -8.80
C PRO A 192 -22.74 -4.33 -10.19
N THR A 193 -22.94 -5.65 -10.31
CA THR A 193 -22.65 -6.40 -11.54
C THR A 193 -23.33 -5.81 -12.77
N SER A 194 -24.55 -5.29 -12.64
CA SER A 194 -25.29 -4.60 -13.72
C SER A 194 -24.52 -3.36 -14.22
N LYS A 195 -24.00 -2.51 -13.31
CA LYS A 195 -23.24 -1.32 -13.68
C LYS A 195 -21.91 -1.70 -14.34
N LEU A 196 -21.23 -2.72 -13.83
CA LEU A 196 -19.99 -3.24 -14.42
C LEU A 196 -20.21 -3.72 -15.85
N ASN A 197 -21.24 -4.53 -16.07
CA ASN A 197 -21.54 -5.07 -17.40
C ASN A 197 -22.05 -3.99 -18.37
N SER A 198 -22.80 -3.00 -17.91
CA SER A 198 -23.20 -1.84 -18.74
C SER A 198 -21.99 -1.02 -19.19
N PHE A 199 -21.04 -0.77 -18.27
CA PHE A 199 -19.79 -0.07 -18.58
C PHE A 199 -18.94 -0.85 -19.60
N LEU A 200 -18.76 -2.16 -19.38
CA LEU A 200 -18.00 -3.02 -20.30
C LEU A 200 -18.66 -3.11 -21.67
N GLY A 201 -19.98 -3.20 -21.72
CA GLY A 201 -20.72 -3.16 -22.99
C GLY A 201 -20.48 -1.89 -23.79
N ALA A 202 -20.54 -0.73 -23.13
CA ALA A 202 -20.23 0.56 -23.75
C ALA A 202 -18.76 0.65 -24.22
N LEU A 203 -17.81 0.17 -23.40
CA LEU A 203 -16.39 0.15 -23.73
C LEU A 203 -16.08 -0.74 -24.94
N VAL A 204 -16.63 -1.96 -24.99
CA VAL A 204 -16.49 -2.90 -26.11
C VAL A 204 -17.13 -2.36 -27.38
N SER A 205 -18.26 -1.63 -27.28
CA SER A 205 -18.89 -1.02 -28.41
C SER A 205 -18.06 0.13 -28.99
N ALA A 206 -17.42 0.94 -28.13
CA ALA A 206 -16.53 2.02 -28.54
C ALA A 206 -15.19 1.52 -29.10
N ASN A 207 -14.66 0.41 -28.55
CA ASN A 207 -13.38 -0.18 -28.90
C ASN A 207 -13.53 -1.70 -29.15
N PRO A 208 -14.08 -2.11 -30.32
CA PRO A 208 -14.29 -3.52 -30.59
C PRO A 208 -12.98 -4.32 -30.58
N PRO A 209 -12.93 -5.49 -29.93
CA PRO A 209 -11.75 -6.36 -29.94
C PRO A 209 -11.36 -6.75 -31.37
N PRO A 210 -10.06 -6.89 -31.66
CA PRO A 210 -9.60 -7.25 -33.02
C PRO A 210 -10.06 -8.67 -33.41
N VAL A 211 -10.40 -8.82 -34.68
CA VAL A 211 -10.73 -10.13 -35.28
C VAL A 211 -9.46 -10.96 -35.40
N ARG A 212 -9.45 -12.16 -34.83
CA ARG A 212 -8.36 -13.13 -34.95
C ARG A 212 -8.93 -14.44 -35.51
N GLY A 213 -8.32 -14.95 -36.61
CA GLY A 213 -8.75 -16.20 -37.24
C GLY A 213 -10.23 -16.19 -37.67
N GLY A 214 -10.76 -15.06 -38.15
CA GLY A 214 -12.16 -14.92 -38.58
C GLY A 214 -13.18 -14.88 -37.42
N LYS A 215 -12.75 -14.85 -36.17
CA LYS A 215 -13.64 -14.74 -35.00
C LYS A 215 -13.30 -13.52 -34.17
N GLN A 216 -14.36 -12.79 -33.75
CA GLN A 216 -14.23 -11.68 -32.82
C GLN A 216 -14.54 -12.16 -31.39
N PRO A 217 -13.64 -11.93 -30.41
CA PRO A 217 -13.91 -12.25 -29.01
C PRO A 217 -15.16 -11.49 -28.51
N LYS A 218 -16.04 -12.19 -27.79
CA LYS A 218 -17.22 -11.57 -27.14
C LYS A 218 -17.09 -11.69 -25.64
N ILE A 219 -17.07 -10.56 -24.94
CA ILE A 219 -17.21 -10.51 -23.49
C ILE A 219 -18.68 -10.69 -23.18
N LYS A 220 -19.05 -11.83 -22.58
CA LYS A 220 -20.44 -12.14 -22.28
C LYS A 220 -20.89 -11.59 -20.94
N PHE A 221 -20.00 -11.60 -19.95
CA PHE A 221 -20.31 -11.27 -18.57
C PHE A 221 -19.01 -11.00 -17.79
N ALA A 222 -19.08 -10.07 -16.84
CA ALA A 222 -18.02 -9.82 -15.87
C ALA A 222 -18.62 -9.62 -14.48
N THR A 223 -17.86 -10.04 -13.46
CA THR A 223 -18.18 -9.80 -12.06
C THR A 223 -16.92 -9.38 -11.33
N GLN A 224 -17.07 -8.59 -10.28
CA GLN A 224 -15.98 -8.25 -9.39
C GLN A 224 -15.70 -9.45 -8.48
N ALA A 225 -14.48 -10.00 -8.55
CA ALA A 225 -13.96 -10.99 -7.61
C ALA A 225 -13.27 -10.28 -6.45
N GLY A 226 -13.21 -10.91 -5.28
CA GLY A 226 -12.51 -10.38 -4.11
C GLY A 226 -13.18 -10.76 -2.85
#